data_71376f8ce6ed8d44d77ddf3683179533
#
_entry.id   71376f8ce6ed8d44d77ddf3683179533
#
_cell.length_a   1.000
_cell.length_b   1.000
_cell.length_c   1.000
_cell.angle_alpha   90.00
_cell.angle_beta   90.00
_cell.angle_gamma   90.00
#
_symmetry.space_group_name_H-M   'P 1'
#
loop_
_entity.id
_entity.type
_entity.pdbx_description
1 polymer ?
#
loop_
_entity_poly.entity_id
_entity_poly.type
_entity_poly.pdbx_seq_one_letter_code
_entity_poly.pdbx_strand_id
1 'polypeptide(L)'
;MSRPRVLFLCTHNSARSQMAEGFLRAMAGDRFEAGSAGTEKTSVNPLAIRVMAERGIDISGQTSKLYSDLESWDCLITVCDDANERCPWVPGSVERLHWSFPDPSRATGTEEERLVVFRRVRDQIQERLTDWLRGR
;
A
#
# COMPACT_ATOMS: atom_id res chain seq x y z
N MET A 1 -17.74 -10.57 15.46
CA MET A 1 -16.62 -11.26 14.77
C MET A 1 -15.64 -10.25 14.24
N SER A 2 -14.36 -10.53 14.40
CA SER A 2 -13.34 -9.61 13.90
C SER A 2 -13.17 -9.74 12.38
N ARG A 3 -12.86 -8.63 11.76
CA ARG A 3 -12.58 -8.60 10.32
C ARG A 3 -11.19 -9.19 10.07
N PRO A 4 -10.99 -9.90 8.94
CA PRO A 4 -9.64 -10.32 8.55
C PRO A 4 -8.72 -9.10 8.43
N ARG A 5 -7.47 -9.26 8.86
CA ARG A 5 -6.47 -8.20 8.86
C ARG A 5 -5.55 -8.37 7.66
N VAL A 6 -5.46 -7.33 6.83
CA VAL A 6 -4.66 -7.32 5.59
C VAL A 6 -3.54 -6.30 5.72
N LEU A 7 -2.30 -6.76 5.58
CA LEU A 7 -1.12 -5.90 5.64
C LEU A 7 -0.51 -5.74 4.24
N PHE A 8 -0.36 -4.49 3.80
CA PHE A 8 0.39 -4.17 2.60
C PHE A 8 1.82 -3.82 2.99
N LEU A 9 2.78 -4.45 2.34
CA LEU A 9 4.19 -4.33 2.71
C LEU A 9 5.02 -3.86 1.53
N CYS A 10 5.82 -2.80 1.74
CA CYS A 10 6.82 -2.36 0.78
C CYS A 10 8.07 -1.92 1.55
N THR A 11 9.11 -1.47 0.84
CA THR A 11 10.38 -1.14 1.49
C THR A 11 10.23 0.07 2.43
N HIS A 12 9.74 1.19 1.92
CA HIS A 12 9.76 2.46 2.68
C HIS A 12 8.45 2.75 3.40
N ASN A 13 7.37 2.04 3.10
CA ASN A 13 6.03 2.34 3.62
C ASN A 13 5.69 3.83 3.43
N SER A 14 5.97 4.34 2.24
CA SER A 14 5.83 5.76 1.91
C SER A 14 4.74 6.03 0.88
N ALA A 15 4.68 5.27 -0.21
CA ALA A 15 3.72 5.52 -1.29
C ALA A 15 2.85 4.30 -1.59
N ARG A 16 3.40 3.25 -2.22
CA ARG A 16 2.60 2.11 -2.73
C ARG A 16 1.74 1.45 -1.64
N SER A 17 2.35 1.04 -0.55
CA SER A 17 1.61 0.37 0.53
C SER A 17 0.65 1.31 1.25
N GLN A 18 1.00 2.60 1.37
CA GLN A 18 0.12 3.60 1.97
C GLN A 18 -1.13 3.82 1.12
N MET A 19 -0.98 3.91 -0.21
CA MET A 19 -2.12 4.05 -1.11
C MET A 19 -3.01 2.80 -1.06
N ALA A 20 -2.40 1.61 -1.04
CA ALA A 20 -3.14 0.35 -0.95
C ALA A 20 -3.95 0.27 0.35
N GLU A 21 -3.35 0.65 1.47
CA GLU A 21 -4.06 0.70 2.75
C GLU A 21 -5.26 1.63 2.68
N GLY A 22 -5.07 2.82 2.12
CA GLY A 22 -6.15 3.81 1.99
C GLY A 22 -7.28 3.31 1.11
N PHE A 23 -6.97 2.68 -0.02
CA PHE A 23 -7.99 2.11 -0.90
C PHE A 23 -8.77 0.99 -0.22
N LEU A 24 -8.10 0.05 0.42
CA LEU A 24 -8.80 -1.07 1.04
C LEU A 24 -9.73 -0.58 2.16
N ARG A 25 -9.26 0.37 2.96
CA ARG A 25 -10.09 0.95 4.02
C ARG A 25 -11.33 1.66 3.44
N ALA A 26 -11.15 2.41 2.35
CA ALA A 26 -12.25 3.13 1.71
C ALA A 26 -13.22 2.20 0.99
N MET A 27 -12.70 1.17 0.31
CA MET A 27 -13.51 0.28 -0.53
C MET A 27 -14.19 -0.83 0.28
N ALA A 28 -13.54 -1.34 1.32
CA ALA A 28 -14.00 -2.52 2.04
C ALA A 28 -13.61 -2.50 3.53
N GLY A 29 -13.55 -1.32 4.15
CA GLY A 29 -13.21 -1.19 5.56
C GLY A 29 -14.20 -1.85 6.51
N ASP A 30 -15.42 -2.11 6.06
CA ASP A 30 -16.42 -2.86 6.80
C ASP A 30 -16.14 -4.37 6.79
N ARG A 31 -15.38 -4.85 5.82
CA ARG A 31 -15.07 -6.29 5.64
C ARG A 31 -13.65 -6.65 6.06
N PHE A 32 -12.72 -5.72 5.98
CA PHE A 32 -11.29 -5.96 6.26
C PHE A 32 -10.71 -4.85 7.11
N GLU A 33 -9.77 -5.22 7.98
CA GLU A 33 -8.93 -4.26 8.67
C GLU A 33 -7.66 -4.07 7.86
N ALA A 34 -7.42 -2.86 7.36
CA ALA A 34 -6.30 -2.55 6.50
C ALA A 34 -5.13 -1.94 7.28
N GLY A 35 -3.92 -2.35 6.93
CA GLY A 35 -2.71 -1.76 7.45
C GLY A 35 -1.59 -1.80 6.44
N SER A 36 -0.51 -1.10 6.71
CA SER A 36 0.68 -1.11 5.87
C SER A 36 1.94 -0.96 6.72
N ALA A 37 3.07 -1.44 6.18
CA ALA A 37 4.36 -1.34 6.86
C ALA A 37 5.49 -1.44 5.85
N GLY A 38 6.72 -1.26 6.31
CA GLY A 38 7.91 -1.39 5.48
C GLY A 38 9.09 -1.94 6.25
N THR A 39 10.19 -2.15 5.55
CA THR A 39 11.46 -2.53 6.16
C THR A 39 12.20 -1.32 6.72
N GLU A 40 11.81 -0.13 6.29
CA GLU A 40 12.33 1.13 6.79
C GLU A 40 11.17 2.03 7.19
N LYS A 41 11.34 2.77 8.26
CA LYS A 41 10.36 3.75 8.70
C LYS A 41 10.72 5.11 8.10
N THR A 42 9.78 5.67 7.34
CA THR A 42 9.96 6.97 6.70
C THR A 42 8.77 7.88 7.04
N SER A 43 8.16 8.46 6.04
CA SER A 43 6.92 9.23 6.18
C SER A 43 6.06 9.02 4.96
N VAL A 44 4.76 9.29 5.09
CA VAL A 44 3.85 9.15 3.95
C VAL A 44 4.20 10.21 2.91
N ASN A 45 4.38 9.77 1.67
CA ASN A 45 4.82 10.66 0.58
C ASN A 45 3.73 11.71 0.29
N PRO A 46 4.08 13.01 0.26
CA PRO A 46 3.10 14.07 0.00
C PRO A 46 2.38 13.94 -1.34
N LEU A 47 3.06 13.43 -2.37
CA LEU A 47 2.42 13.23 -3.67
C LEU A 47 1.42 12.09 -3.64
N ALA A 48 1.68 11.06 -2.83
CA ALA A 48 0.70 9.99 -2.61
C ALA A 48 -0.56 10.55 -1.93
N ILE A 49 -0.38 11.41 -0.93
CA ILE A 49 -1.50 12.07 -0.26
C ILE A 49 -2.34 12.86 -1.27
N ARG A 50 -1.67 13.62 -2.15
CA ARG A 50 -2.36 14.45 -3.17
C ARG A 50 -3.18 13.61 -4.14
N VAL A 51 -2.57 12.55 -4.71
CA VAL A 51 -3.29 11.77 -5.72
C VAL A 51 -4.42 10.93 -5.12
N MET A 52 -4.31 10.53 -3.86
CA MET A 52 -5.40 9.85 -3.17
C MET A 52 -6.55 10.80 -2.89
N ALA A 53 -6.24 12.06 -2.52
CA ALA A 53 -7.27 13.07 -2.31
C ALA A 53 -8.09 13.33 -3.58
N GLU A 54 -7.48 13.19 -4.75
CA GLU A 54 -8.20 13.30 -6.04
C GLU A 54 -9.31 12.26 -6.17
N ARG A 55 -9.19 11.15 -5.45
CA ARG A 55 -10.20 10.08 -5.41
C ARG A 55 -11.09 10.16 -4.17
N GLY A 56 -11.02 11.26 -3.43
CA GLY A 56 -11.80 11.43 -2.22
C GLY A 56 -11.31 10.63 -1.03
N ILE A 57 -10.06 10.16 -1.06
CA ILE A 57 -9.49 9.35 0.00
C ILE A 57 -8.37 10.12 0.69
N ASP A 58 -8.55 10.39 1.98
CA ASP A 58 -7.56 11.12 2.78
C ASP A 58 -6.64 10.13 3.50
N ILE A 59 -5.38 10.08 3.10
CA ILE A 59 -4.37 9.26 3.77
C ILE A 59 -3.38 10.10 4.59
N SER A 60 -3.67 11.39 4.78
CA SER A 60 -2.77 12.28 5.52
C SER A 60 -2.59 11.89 6.98
N GLY A 61 -3.56 11.19 7.55
CA GLY A 61 -3.48 10.69 8.93
C GLY A 61 -2.78 9.34 9.08
N GLN A 62 -2.42 8.69 7.98
CA GLN A 62 -1.69 7.42 8.04
C GLN A 62 -0.22 7.68 8.38
N THR A 63 0.46 6.67 8.92
CA THR A 63 1.85 6.79 9.35
C THR A 63 2.70 5.69 8.73
N SER A 64 3.99 5.98 8.53
CA SER A 64 4.96 4.97 8.11
C SER A 64 5.34 4.10 9.32
N LYS A 65 5.38 2.78 9.12
CA LYS A 65 5.59 1.82 10.22
C LYS A 65 6.56 0.73 9.80
N LEU A 66 7.30 0.19 10.78
CA LEU A 66 8.13 -0.99 10.58
C LEU A 66 7.27 -2.24 10.72
N TYR A 67 7.50 -3.21 9.85
CA TYR A 67 6.76 -4.48 9.90
C TYR A 67 7.02 -5.24 11.21
N SER A 68 8.21 -5.07 11.79
CA SER A 68 8.59 -5.73 13.03
C SER A 68 7.83 -5.23 14.26
N ASP A 69 7.19 -4.06 14.15
CA ASP A 69 6.44 -3.46 15.25
C ASP A 69 4.97 -3.88 15.24
N LEU A 70 4.58 -4.74 14.31
CA LEU A 70 3.17 -5.08 14.10
C LEU A 70 2.85 -6.47 14.62
N GLU A 71 1.58 -6.65 15.00
CA GLU A 71 1.03 -7.93 15.39
C GLU A 71 0.78 -8.81 14.16
N SER A 72 0.30 -10.02 14.40
CA SER A 72 0.02 -10.98 13.32
C SER A 72 -1.10 -10.49 12.39
N TRP A 73 -1.00 -10.89 11.12
CA TRP A 73 -1.96 -10.53 10.08
C TRP A 73 -2.49 -11.79 9.42
N ASP A 74 -3.72 -11.70 8.87
CA ASP A 74 -4.35 -12.82 8.19
C ASP A 74 -3.90 -12.94 6.74
N CYS A 75 -3.65 -11.80 6.10
CA CYS A 75 -3.17 -11.74 4.71
C CYS A 75 -2.04 -10.73 4.60
N LEU A 76 -0.96 -11.12 3.95
CA LEU A 76 0.18 -10.26 3.67
C LEU A 76 0.28 -10.06 2.16
N ILE A 77 0.22 -8.81 1.71
CA ILE A 77 0.36 -8.47 0.30
C ILE A 77 1.58 -7.59 0.13
N THR A 78 2.63 -8.12 -0.52
CA THR A 78 3.81 -7.33 -0.83
C THR A 78 3.58 -6.58 -2.14
N VAL A 79 4.00 -5.31 -2.19
CA VAL A 79 3.77 -4.43 -3.33
C VAL A 79 5.06 -3.89 -3.93
N CYS A 80 6.17 -4.61 -3.72
CA CYS A 80 7.47 -4.30 -4.32
C CYS A 80 7.43 -4.54 -5.82
N ASP A 81 8.21 -3.78 -6.59
CA ASP A 81 8.08 -3.81 -8.04
C ASP A 81 9.07 -4.75 -8.75
N ASP A 82 10.21 -5.08 -8.15
CA ASP A 82 11.22 -5.88 -8.84
C ASP A 82 12.09 -6.71 -7.90
N ALA A 83 13.02 -7.47 -8.51
CA ALA A 83 13.93 -8.34 -7.80
C ALA A 83 15.00 -7.60 -6.99
N ASN A 84 15.17 -6.30 -7.20
CA ASN A 84 16.14 -5.50 -6.47
C ASN A 84 15.59 -5.00 -5.14
N GLU A 85 14.27 -5.02 -4.98
CA GLU A 85 13.63 -4.68 -3.71
C GLU A 85 13.46 -5.94 -2.88
N ARG A 86 13.80 -5.83 -1.61
CA ARG A 86 13.62 -6.95 -0.69
C ARG A 86 12.31 -6.80 0.06
N CYS A 87 11.41 -7.74 -0.20
CA CYS A 87 10.17 -7.84 0.54
C CYS A 87 10.39 -8.85 1.66
N PRO A 88 10.27 -8.45 2.93
CA PRO A 88 10.57 -9.34 4.05
C PRO A 88 9.55 -10.45 4.18
N TRP A 89 10.00 -11.57 4.74
CA TRP A 89 9.09 -12.62 5.18
C TRP A 89 8.56 -12.24 6.56
N VAL A 90 7.22 -12.20 6.70
CA VAL A 90 6.57 -11.88 7.97
C VAL A 90 5.93 -13.16 8.50
N PRO A 91 6.41 -13.69 9.64
CA PRO A 91 5.85 -14.92 10.19
C PRO A 91 4.42 -14.69 10.71
N GLY A 92 3.62 -15.74 10.70
CA GLY A 92 2.26 -15.70 11.22
C GLY A 92 1.18 -15.31 10.24
N SER A 93 1.55 -14.91 9.01
CA SER A 93 0.56 -14.63 7.97
C SER A 93 0.00 -15.93 7.41
N VAL A 94 -1.33 -16.00 7.30
CA VAL A 94 -2.01 -17.19 6.77
C VAL A 94 -1.95 -17.22 5.25
N GLU A 95 -2.21 -16.09 4.62
CA GLU A 95 -2.20 -15.96 3.17
C GLU A 95 -1.12 -14.95 2.75
N ARG A 96 -0.40 -15.26 1.66
CA ARG A 96 0.63 -14.37 1.14
C ARG A 96 0.42 -14.15 -0.34
N LEU A 97 0.40 -12.88 -0.73
CA LEU A 97 0.27 -12.49 -2.14
C LEU A 97 1.39 -11.51 -2.48
N HIS A 98 1.77 -11.49 -3.75
CA HIS A 98 2.75 -10.53 -4.25
C HIS A 98 2.18 -9.80 -5.45
N TRP A 99 2.04 -8.47 -5.30
CA TRP A 99 1.56 -7.59 -6.38
C TRP A 99 2.69 -6.63 -6.71
N SER A 100 3.18 -6.68 -7.92
CA SER A 100 4.28 -5.82 -8.35
C SER A 100 3.75 -4.51 -8.89
N PHE A 101 4.19 -3.38 -8.30
CA PHE A 101 3.89 -2.05 -8.80
C PHE A 101 5.19 -1.25 -8.90
N PRO A 102 5.35 -0.41 -9.94
CA PRO A 102 6.51 0.48 -10.01
C PRO A 102 6.54 1.42 -8.81
N ASP A 103 7.73 1.78 -8.36
CA ASP A 103 7.89 2.75 -7.26
C ASP A 103 7.75 4.16 -7.80
N PRO A 104 6.64 4.85 -7.55
CA PRO A 104 6.43 6.20 -8.10
C PRO A 104 7.37 7.23 -7.50
N SER A 105 7.95 6.97 -6.32
CA SER A 105 8.86 7.92 -5.69
C SER A 105 10.19 8.04 -6.43
N ARG A 106 10.48 7.11 -7.36
CA ARG A 106 11.67 7.18 -8.21
C ARG A 106 11.48 8.10 -9.43
N ALA A 107 10.27 8.58 -9.67
CA ALA A 107 10.00 9.47 -10.78
C ALA A 107 10.78 10.77 -10.62
N THR A 108 11.27 11.29 -11.75
CA THR A 108 12.05 12.52 -11.80
C THR A 108 11.33 13.56 -12.66
N GLY A 109 11.85 14.79 -12.65
CA GLY A 109 11.28 15.87 -13.43
C GLY A 109 10.49 16.85 -12.56
N THR A 110 9.58 17.58 -13.18
CA THR A 110 8.74 18.55 -12.49
C THR A 110 7.74 17.84 -11.57
N GLU A 111 7.14 18.59 -10.67
CA GLU A 111 6.10 18.04 -9.80
C GLU A 111 4.95 17.47 -10.64
N GLU A 112 4.55 18.17 -11.69
CA GLU A 112 3.48 17.70 -12.59
C GLU A 112 3.83 16.38 -13.26
N GLU A 113 5.07 16.24 -13.74
CA GLU A 113 5.54 14.99 -14.35
C GLU A 113 5.53 13.85 -13.33
N ARG A 114 5.95 14.12 -12.10
CA ARG A 114 5.97 13.14 -11.03
C ARG A 114 4.55 12.74 -10.61
N LEU A 115 3.62 13.70 -10.58
CA LEU A 115 2.21 13.40 -10.26
C LEU A 115 1.58 12.47 -11.28
N VAL A 116 1.93 12.60 -12.57
CA VAL A 116 1.44 11.69 -13.60
C VAL A 116 1.82 10.23 -13.26
N VAL A 117 3.05 10.03 -12.81
CA VAL A 117 3.51 8.67 -12.41
C VAL A 117 2.77 8.18 -11.18
N PHE A 118 2.59 9.03 -10.18
CA PHE A 118 1.83 8.66 -8.97
C PHE A 118 0.39 8.30 -9.29
N ARG A 119 -0.26 9.05 -10.20
CA ARG A 119 -1.63 8.75 -10.62
C ARG A 119 -1.72 7.39 -11.32
N ARG A 120 -0.74 7.09 -12.16
CA ARG A 120 -0.70 5.81 -12.87
C ARG A 120 -0.60 4.63 -11.89
N VAL A 121 0.33 4.72 -10.94
CA VAL A 121 0.52 3.66 -9.94
C VAL A 121 -0.71 3.57 -9.03
N ARG A 122 -1.27 4.70 -8.61
CA ARG A 122 -2.52 4.74 -7.85
C ARG A 122 -3.62 3.95 -8.55
N ASP A 123 -3.80 4.19 -9.84
CA ASP A 123 -4.87 3.55 -10.60
C ASP A 123 -4.62 2.05 -10.78
N GLN A 124 -3.35 1.64 -10.92
CA GLN A 124 -2.99 0.22 -10.97
C GLN A 124 -3.31 -0.48 -9.66
N ILE A 125 -3.03 0.16 -8.54
CA ILE A 125 -3.32 -0.39 -7.21
C ILE A 125 -4.83 -0.54 -7.03
N GLN A 126 -5.60 0.48 -7.39
CA GLN A 126 -7.05 0.46 -7.29
C GLN A 126 -7.65 -0.67 -8.11
N GLU A 127 -7.19 -0.84 -9.35
CA GLU A 127 -7.66 -1.90 -10.23
C GLU A 127 -7.36 -3.28 -9.66
N ARG A 128 -6.14 -3.48 -9.16
CA ARG A 128 -5.76 -4.77 -8.57
C ARG A 128 -6.60 -5.12 -7.34
N LEU A 129 -6.84 -4.14 -6.48
CA LEU A 129 -7.68 -4.32 -5.31
C LEU A 129 -9.13 -4.62 -5.68
N THR A 130 -9.66 -3.93 -6.68
CA THR A 130 -11.01 -4.17 -7.17
C THR A 130 -11.15 -5.63 -7.62
N ASP A 131 -10.20 -6.13 -8.39
CA ASP A 131 -10.22 -7.52 -8.87
C ASP A 131 -10.09 -8.51 -7.70
N TRP A 132 -9.22 -8.23 -6.75
CA TRP A 132 -9.04 -9.10 -5.58
C TRP A 132 -10.33 -9.17 -4.74
N LEU A 133 -10.99 -8.05 -4.55
CA LEU A 133 -12.22 -7.99 -3.75
C LEU A 133 -13.38 -8.73 -4.40
N ARG A 134 -13.41 -8.83 -5.72
CA ARG A 134 -14.45 -9.58 -6.44
C ARG A 134 -14.44 -11.07 -6.10
N GLY A 135 -13.29 -11.60 -5.72
CA GLY A 135 -13.14 -13.00 -5.35
C GLY A 135 -13.37 -13.29 -3.87
N ARG A 136 -13.78 -12.31 -3.09
CA ARG A 136 -13.83 -12.45 -1.64
C ARG A 136 -15.21 -12.34 -1.04
#